data_edbdfafd8adf7d4d5956dd257f075577
#
_entry.id   edbdfafd8adf7d4d5956dd257f075577
#
_cell.length_a   1.000
_cell.length_b   1.000
_cell.length_c   1.000
_cell.angle_alpha   90.00
_cell.angle_beta   90.00
_cell.angle_gamma   90.00
#
_symmetry.space_group_name_H-M   'P 1'
#
loop_
_entity.id
_entity.type
_entity.pdbx_description
1 polymer ?
#
loop_
_entity_poly.entity_id
_entity_poly.type
_entity_poly.pdbx_seq_one_letter_code
_entity_poly.pdbx_strand_id
1 'polypeptide(L)'
;MSAGVILPVAKALYLCDGHLGFTSRKTDLMGIFDSIRPQGGYPHIHPPFVVFARLAQGLGTIPFRVDVRLASNGQSVAGTLLQQLVFPDRDTIVNMVVTMKGVSFPQPGIFLVEFLLDNQRT
;
A
#
# COMPACT_ATOMS: atom_id res chain seq x y z
N MET A 1 -23.20 21.19 0.58
CA MET A 1 -22.90 20.25 1.63
C MET A 1 -22.20 19.03 1.01
N SER A 2 -21.06 18.70 1.47
CA SER A 2 -20.38 17.53 0.96
C SER A 2 -21.12 16.28 1.41
N ALA A 3 -21.29 15.33 0.52
CA ALA A 3 -21.68 14.00 0.93
C ALA A 3 -20.66 13.48 1.93
N GLY A 4 -21.10 12.86 2.98
CA GLY A 4 -20.18 12.29 3.96
C GLY A 4 -19.22 11.30 3.30
N VAL A 5 -17.95 11.46 3.62
CA VAL A 5 -16.93 10.49 3.23
C VAL A 5 -16.89 9.41 4.31
N ILE A 6 -16.91 8.15 3.90
CA ILE A 6 -16.74 7.02 4.81
C ILE A 6 -15.44 6.33 4.45
N LEU A 7 -14.54 6.20 5.43
CA LEU A 7 -13.28 5.52 5.21
C LEU A 7 -13.51 4.03 5.02
N PRO A 8 -12.85 3.41 4.03
CA PRO A 8 -13.02 1.99 3.78
C PRO A 8 -12.29 1.13 4.81
N VAL A 9 -12.63 -0.14 4.81
CA VAL A 9 -11.96 -1.17 5.61
C VAL A 9 -11.05 -1.97 4.70
N ALA A 10 -9.81 -2.19 5.13
CA ALA A 10 -8.89 -3.04 4.41
C ALA A 10 -9.24 -4.51 4.67
N LYS A 11 -9.57 -5.23 3.60
CA LYS A 11 -9.89 -6.66 3.67
C LYS A 11 -8.67 -7.52 3.41
N ALA A 12 -7.69 -6.98 2.71
CA ALA A 12 -6.42 -7.66 2.43
C ALA A 12 -5.35 -6.62 2.20
N LEU A 13 -4.13 -6.96 2.58
CA LEU A 13 -2.93 -6.16 2.35
C LEU A 13 -1.77 -7.11 2.11
N TYR A 14 -1.17 -7.03 0.92
CA TYR A 14 -0.05 -7.90 0.54
C TYR A 14 1.07 -7.10 -0.09
N LEU A 15 2.28 -7.56 0.15
CA LEU A 15 3.47 -7.16 -0.61
C LEU A 15 3.79 -8.25 -1.61
N CYS A 16 4.09 -7.89 -2.85
CA CYS A 16 4.41 -8.87 -3.88
C CYS A 16 5.38 -8.30 -4.91
N ASP A 17 6.00 -9.20 -5.69
CA ASP A 17 6.96 -8.79 -6.71
C ASP A 17 6.28 -8.18 -7.93
N GLY A 18 5.07 -8.57 -8.22
CA GLY A 18 4.34 -8.04 -9.37
C GLY A 18 2.88 -8.39 -9.34
N HIS A 19 2.16 -7.89 -10.33
CA HIS A 19 0.74 -8.16 -10.47
C HIS A 19 0.36 -8.20 -11.94
N LEU A 20 -0.74 -8.91 -12.23
CA LEU A 20 -1.43 -8.87 -13.53
C LEU A 20 -2.85 -8.41 -13.30
N GLY A 21 -3.21 -7.29 -13.93
CA GLY A 21 -4.58 -6.77 -13.86
C GLY A 21 -5.37 -7.21 -15.08
N PHE A 22 -6.63 -7.54 -14.85
CA PHE A 22 -7.55 -7.92 -15.91
C PHE A 22 -8.72 -6.96 -15.96
N THR A 23 -9.33 -6.85 -17.14
CA THR A 23 -10.50 -5.97 -17.33
C THR A 23 -11.71 -6.43 -16.52
N SER A 24 -11.74 -7.68 -16.05
CA SER A 24 -12.84 -8.27 -15.30
C SER A 24 -12.75 -8.03 -13.78
N ARG A 25 -12.02 -7.02 -13.32
CA ARG A 25 -11.82 -6.70 -11.90
C ARG A 25 -11.05 -7.75 -11.11
N LYS A 26 -10.38 -8.66 -11.79
CA LYS A 26 -9.52 -9.64 -11.16
C LYS A 26 -8.08 -9.18 -11.22
N THR A 27 -7.34 -9.44 -10.17
CA THR A 27 -5.91 -9.14 -10.11
C THR A 27 -5.20 -10.37 -9.62
N ASP A 28 -4.18 -10.80 -10.35
CA ASP A 28 -3.29 -11.87 -9.92
C ASP A 28 -2.04 -11.25 -9.30
N LEU A 29 -1.68 -11.73 -8.13
CA LEU A 29 -0.48 -11.31 -7.42
C LEU A 29 0.60 -12.36 -7.60
N MET A 30 1.83 -11.91 -7.91
CA MET A 30 2.97 -12.79 -8.12
C MET A 30 4.03 -12.50 -7.08
N GLY A 31 4.52 -13.57 -6.42
CA GLY A 31 5.61 -13.44 -5.47
C GLY A 31 5.22 -12.68 -4.20
N ILE A 32 4.16 -13.12 -3.52
CA ILE A 32 3.77 -12.52 -2.25
C ILE A 32 4.87 -12.76 -1.22
N PHE A 33 5.28 -11.70 -0.52
CA PHE A 33 6.32 -11.82 0.49
C PHE A 33 6.01 -10.95 1.71
N ASP A 34 6.65 -11.27 2.82
CA ASP A 34 6.58 -10.50 4.07
C ASP A 34 7.95 -10.21 4.66
N SER A 35 9.00 -10.75 4.06
CA SER A 35 10.36 -10.49 4.50
C SER A 35 11.30 -10.32 3.31
N ILE A 36 12.33 -9.49 3.51
CA ILE A 36 13.36 -9.23 2.53
C ILE A 36 14.69 -9.66 3.14
N ARG A 37 15.48 -10.45 2.39
CA ARG A 37 16.81 -10.89 2.80
C ARG A 37 17.84 -10.34 1.84
N PRO A 38 18.46 -9.19 2.16
CA PRO A 38 19.46 -8.60 1.27
C PRO A 38 20.70 -9.48 1.21
N GLN A 39 21.21 -9.67 0.01
CA GLN A 39 22.44 -10.46 -0.19
C GLN A 39 23.68 -9.62 -0.10
N GLY A 40 23.60 -8.33 -0.36
CA GLY A 40 24.72 -7.41 -0.39
C GLY A 40 24.89 -6.56 0.86
N GLY A 41 24.17 -6.86 1.94
CA GLY A 41 24.22 -6.05 3.17
C GLY A 41 23.39 -4.77 3.09
N TYR A 42 23.65 -3.84 3.99
CA TYR A 42 22.92 -2.59 4.12
C TYR A 42 23.81 -1.39 3.83
N PRO A 43 23.28 -0.26 3.33
CA PRO A 43 21.88 -0.08 2.94
C PRO A 43 21.51 -0.95 1.74
N HIS A 44 20.28 -1.43 1.73
CA HIS A 44 19.77 -2.27 0.65
C HIS A 44 18.71 -1.51 -0.15
N ILE A 45 18.94 -1.37 -1.45
CA ILE A 45 17.94 -0.83 -2.37
C ILE A 45 17.22 -2.02 -2.99
N HIS A 46 15.95 -2.15 -2.65
CA HIS A 46 15.15 -3.29 -3.11
C HIS A 46 14.65 -3.07 -4.54
N PRO A 47 14.59 -4.12 -5.37
CA PRO A 47 13.92 -4.01 -6.67
C PRO A 47 12.47 -3.55 -6.51
N PRO A 48 11.86 -2.95 -7.54
CA PRO A 48 10.47 -2.50 -7.43
C PRO A 48 9.56 -3.62 -6.94
N PHE A 49 8.66 -3.27 -6.04
CA PHE A 49 7.67 -4.20 -5.50
C PHE A 49 6.30 -3.55 -5.44
N VAL A 50 5.28 -4.36 -5.28
CA VAL A 50 3.89 -3.93 -5.31
C VAL A 50 3.29 -4.04 -3.93
N VAL A 51 2.58 -2.98 -3.52
CA VAL A 51 1.70 -2.99 -2.36
C VAL A 51 0.28 -3.13 -2.88
N PHE A 52 -0.37 -4.21 -2.49
CA PHE A 52 -1.75 -4.50 -2.87
C PHE A 52 -2.66 -4.38 -1.66
N ALA A 53 -3.78 -3.68 -1.84
CA ALA A 53 -4.82 -3.63 -0.82
C ALA A 53 -6.20 -3.81 -1.45
N ARG A 54 -7.02 -4.59 -0.78
CA ARG A 54 -8.43 -4.74 -1.12
C ARG A 54 -9.24 -3.98 -0.09
N LEU A 55 -9.96 -2.97 -0.55
CA LEU A 55 -10.68 -2.04 0.30
C LEU A 55 -12.18 -2.15 0.02
N ALA A 56 -12.97 -2.11 1.09
CA ALA A 56 -14.43 -2.27 0.99
C ALA A 56 -15.14 -1.32 1.94
N GLN A 57 -16.42 -1.09 1.68
CA GLN A 57 -17.31 -0.34 2.57
C GLN A 57 -16.96 1.15 2.70
N GLY A 58 -16.25 1.69 1.72
CA GLY A 58 -15.99 3.12 1.66
C GLY A 58 -17.08 3.87 0.92
N LEU A 59 -17.06 5.19 1.02
CA LEU A 59 -17.95 6.07 0.27
C LEU A 59 -17.25 7.39 -0.02
N GLY A 60 -17.36 7.85 -1.26
CA GLY A 60 -16.83 9.14 -1.68
C GLY A 60 -15.40 9.04 -2.22
N THR A 61 -14.80 10.20 -2.39
CA THR A 61 -13.42 10.33 -2.86
C THR A 61 -12.51 10.52 -1.66
N ILE A 62 -11.55 9.61 -1.50
CA ILE A 62 -10.72 9.54 -0.30
C ILE A 62 -9.25 9.66 -0.71
N PRO A 63 -8.52 10.66 -0.23
CA PRO A 63 -7.09 10.74 -0.49
C PRO A 63 -6.35 9.65 0.28
N PHE A 64 -5.36 9.07 -0.37
CA PHE A 64 -4.54 8.03 0.27
C PHE A 64 -3.09 8.15 -0.15
N ARG A 65 -2.23 7.58 0.66
CA ARG A 65 -0.83 7.36 0.33
C ARG A 65 -0.33 6.12 1.05
N VAL A 66 0.80 5.60 0.57
CA VAL A 66 1.50 4.48 1.20
C VAL A 66 2.79 5.02 1.80
N ASP A 67 3.09 4.61 3.01
CA ASP A 67 4.30 5.00 3.73
C ASP A 67 5.00 3.75 4.24
N VAL A 68 6.35 3.74 4.16
CA VAL A 68 7.18 2.69 4.72
C VAL A 68 8.04 3.32 5.79
N ARG A 69 7.93 2.83 7.02
CA ARG A 69 8.67 3.40 8.15
C ARG A 69 9.30 2.31 9.01
N LEU A 70 10.40 2.68 9.66
CA LEU A 70 11.08 1.80 10.60
C LEU A 70 10.28 1.75 11.91
N ALA A 71 9.95 0.54 12.36
CA ALA A 71 9.07 0.36 13.52
C ALA A 71 9.71 0.88 14.81
N SER A 72 11.04 0.77 14.95
CA SER A 72 11.71 1.11 16.20
C SER A 72 11.73 2.62 16.51
N ASN A 73 11.74 3.48 15.48
CA ASN A 73 11.82 4.93 15.69
C ASN A 73 10.81 5.73 14.89
N GLY A 74 9.99 5.06 14.07
CA GLY A 74 8.98 5.74 13.25
C GLY A 74 9.53 6.49 12.04
N GLN A 75 10.82 6.38 11.75
CA GLN A 75 11.41 7.10 10.63
C GLN A 75 10.88 6.56 9.30
N SER A 76 10.37 7.46 8.47
CA SER A 76 9.92 7.11 7.12
C SER A 76 11.13 6.90 6.23
N VAL A 77 11.14 5.79 5.48
CA VAL A 77 12.19 5.49 4.50
C VAL A 77 11.69 5.60 3.08
N ALA A 78 10.39 5.60 2.89
CA ALA A 78 9.76 5.78 1.58
C ALA A 78 8.31 6.16 1.75
N GLY A 79 7.78 6.82 0.74
CA GLY A 79 6.36 7.16 0.70
C GLY A 79 5.93 7.49 -0.71
N THR A 80 4.64 7.40 -0.97
CA THR A 80 4.08 7.77 -2.26
C THR A 80 3.49 9.17 -2.19
N LEU A 81 3.29 9.75 -3.37
CA LEU A 81 2.48 10.96 -3.49
C LEU A 81 1.04 10.65 -3.12
N LEU A 82 0.33 11.68 -2.68
CA LEU A 82 -1.08 11.58 -2.38
C LEU A 82 -1.86 11.24 -3.64
N GLN A 83 -2.72 10.23 -3.56
CA GLN A 83 -3.59 9.78 -4.63
C GLN A 83 -5.02 9.72 -4.12
N GLN A 84 -5.96 9.40 -4.99
CA GLN A 84 -7.37 9.36 -4.62
C GLN A 84 -7.98 8.01 -4.92
N LEU A 85 -8.79 7.52 -3.99
CA LEU A 85 -9.68 6.38 -4.16
C LEU A 85 -11.10 6.88 -4.32
N VAL A 86 -11.87 6.26 -5.21
CA VAL A 86 -13.26 6.63 -5.43
C VAL A 86 -14.15 5.43 -5.13
N PHE A 87 -15.07 5.64 -4.19
CA PHE A 87 -16.10 4.67 -3.84
C PHE A 87 -17.45 5.29 -4.21
N PRO A 88 -18.04 4.92 -5.35
CA PRO A 88 -19.33 5.48 -5.77
C PRO A 88 -20.48 5.06 -4.84
N ASP A 89 -20.34 3.90 -4.19
CA ASP A 89 -21.30 3.38 -3.23
C ASP A 89 -20.62 2.47 -2.21
N ARG A 90 -21.36 2.07 -1.19
CA ARG A 90 -20.84 1.24 -0.09
C ARG A 90 -20.57 -0.21 -0.48
N ASP A 91 -21.09 -0.66 -1.62
CA ASP A 91 -20.94 -2.04 -2.09
C ASP A 91 -19.73 -2.22 -3.01
N THR A 92 -19.13 -1.13 -3.46
CA THR A 92 -17.97 -1.18 -4.35
C THR A 92 -16.74 -1.65 -3.60
N ILE A 93 -16.04 -2.62 -4.18
CA ILE A 93 -14.75 -3.09 -3.70
C ILE A 93 -13.67 -2.51 -4.60
N VAL A 94 -12.66 -1.90 -4.01
CA VAL A 94 -11.54 -1.32 -4.75
C VAL A 94 -10.29 -2.14 -4.47
N ASN A 95 -9.68 -2.66 -5.53
CA ASN A 95 -8.35 -3.26 -5.46
C ASN A 95 -7.33 -2.18 -5.79
N MET A 96 -6.53 -1.82 -4.81
CA MET A 96 -5.51 -0.80 -4.97
C MET A 96 -4.16 -1.45 -5.18
N VAL A 97 -3.44 -0.99 -6.20
CA VAL A 97 -2.12 -1.50 -6.54
C VAL A 97 -1.18 -0.31 -6.62
N VAL A 98 -0.14 -0.32 -5.82
CA VAL A 98 0.88 0.73 -5.80
C VAL A 98 2.25 0.08 -6.00
N THR A 99 2.98 0.54 -7.00
CA THR A 99 4.36 0.09 -7.23
C THR A 99 5.32 1.01 -6.48
N MET A 100 6.11 0.41 -5.60
CA MET A 100 7.15 1.11 -4.86
C MET A 100 8.48 0.89 -5.56
N LYS A 101 9.20 1.98 -5.86
CA LYS A 101 10.48 1.92 -6.56
C LYS A 101 11.55 2.62 -5.76
N GLY A 102 12.77 2.07 -5.80
CA GLY A 102 13.92 2.69 -5.19
C GLY A 102 13.86 2.81 -3.68
N VAL A 103 13.15 1.91 -3.03
CA VAL A 103 13.06 1.91 -1.57
C VAL A 103 14.38 1.43 -0.99
N SER A 104 15.00 2.26 -0.17
CA SER A 104 16.26 1.96 0.48
C SER A 104 16.03 1.63 1.94
N PHE A 105 16.46 0.43 2.32
CA PHE A 105 16.41 -0.02 3.72
C PHE A 105 17.79 0.20 4.34
N PRO A 106 17.92 1.17 5.26
CA PRO A 106 19.24 1.55 5.77
C PRO A 106 19.87 0.55 6.72
N GLN A 107 19.07 -0.28 7.35
CA GLN A 107 19.49 -1.21 8.40
C GLN A 107 18.54 -2.37 8.49
N PRO A 108 18.96 -3.50 9.13
CA PRO A 108 18.03 -4.56 9.46
C PRO A 108 17.00 -4.09 10.48
N GLY A 109 15.83 -4.73 10.48
CA GLY A 109 14.78 -4.42 11.43
C GLY A 109 13.41 -4.70 10.87
N ILE A 110 12.41 -4.28 11.61
CA ILE A 110 11.01 -4.37 11.22
C ILE A 110 10.60 -3.05 10.60
N PHE A 111 10.10 -3.13 9.37
CA PHE A 111 9.54 -1.99 8.66
C PHE A 111 8.04 -2.20 8.49
N LEU A 112 7.30 -1.13 8.68
CA LEU A 112 5.84 -1.14 8.54
C LEU A 112 5.47 -0.48 7.22
N VAL A 113 4.68 -1.17 6.43
CA VAL A 113 4.07 -0.62 5.22
C VAL A 113 2.64 -0.26 5.59
N GLU A 114 2.32 1.02 5.52
CA GLU A 114 1.05 1.53 6.00
C GLU A 114 0.29 2.27 4.92
N PHE A 115 -1.03 2.10 4.93
CA PHE A 115 -1.93 2.97 4.21
C PHE A 115 -2.36 4.11 5.09
N LEU A 116 -2.27 5.31 4.56
CA LEU A 116 -2.79 6.49 5.19
C LEU A 116 -4.02 6.92 4.37
N LEU A 117 -5.18 6.70 4.93
CA LEU A 117 -6.45 7.10 4.33
C LEU A 117 -6.86 8.42 4.96
N ASP A 118 -6.92 9.48 4.14
CA ASP A 118 -7.20 10.83 4.63
C ASP A 118 -6.27 11.21 5.79
N ASN A 119 -4.97 10.86 5.66
CA ASN A 119 -3.92 11.02 6.67
C ASN A 119 -4.15 10.24 7.97
N GLN A 120 -5.04 9.26 7.96
CA GLN A 120 -5.25 8.37 9.09
C GLN A 120 -4.68 6.98 8.77
N ARG A 121 -3.96 6.43 9.72
CA ARG A 121 -3.41 5.08 9.59
C ARG A 121 -4.49 4.03 9.77
N THR A 122 -4.40 3.01 8.97
CA THR A 122 -5.29 1.85 9.07
C THR A 122 -4.51 0.58 9.33
#